data_c9a26892401373713cf351d2549be84f
#
_entry.id   c9a26892401373713cf351d2549be84f
#
_cell.length_a   1.000
_cell.length_b   1.000
_cell.length_c   1.000
_cell.angle_alpha   90.00
_cell.angle_beta   90.00
_cell.angle_gamma   90.00
#
_symmetry.space_group_name_H-M   'P 1'
#
loop_
_entity.id
_entity.type
_entity.pdbx_description
1 polymer ?
#
loop_
_entity_poly.entity_id
_entity_poly.type
_entity_poly.pdbx_seq_one_letter_code
_entity_poly.pdbx_strand_id
1 'polypeptide(L)'
;MYKRQVYIQTTPGTFATIKIPDLALIGNRVIHRAELIVEQLYDISDSTFRAPDLLYLDASDPSITAAYKYRTIPYDLAIDNTGGLNLLSFGSLPTMDVDGGGNKIRVWKFNLSRYVQHILTGTQSLYNLRLFAPFSFLEQYGLPPGADLTIPVNINSSVAKGRVRVGGGNHPTQRMRLRLVYSKL
;
A
#
# COMPACT_ATOMS: atom_id res chain seq x y z
N MET A 1 -1.81 19.04 -4.79
CA MET A 1 -0.46 19.34 -4.23
C MET A 1 0.15 18.06 -3.70
N TYR A 2 1.29 17.65 -4.22
CA TYR A 2 1.98 16.45 -3.74
C TYR A 2 2.77 16.78 -2.47
N LYS A 3 2.66 15.94 -1.46
CA LYS A 3 3.40 16.10 -0.20
C LYS A 3 4.86 15.67 -0.34
N ARG A 4 5.77 16.36 0.33
CA ARG A 4 7.17 15.91 0.43
C ARG A 4 7.31 14.75 1.41
N GLN A 5 6.51 14.77 2.49
CA GLN A 5 6.50 13.72 3.50
C GLN A 5 5.09 13.47 4.02
N VAL A 6 4.85 12.27 4.51
CA VAL A 6 3.59 11.83 5.09
C VAL A 6 3.85 11.14 6.42
N TYR A 7 3.02 11.44 7.41
CA TYR A 7 3.03 10.78 8.70
C TYR A 7 1.91 9.74 8.74
N ILE A 8 2.27 8.52 9.12
CA ILE A 8 1.31 7.43 9.31
C ILE A 8 1.42 6.96 10.76
N GLN A 9 0.29 6.87 11.42
CA GLN A 9 0.18 6.52 12.83
C GLN A 9 -0.99 5.57 13.04
N THR A 10 -0.82 4.60 13.93
CA THR A 10 -1.84 3.58 14.21
C THR A 10 -3.03 4.15 15.00
N THR A 11 -2.76 4.95 16.04
CA THR A 11 -3.81 5.48 16.94
C THR A 11 -3.43 6.88 17.45
N PRO A 12 -4.28 7.92 17.29
CA PRO A 12 -5.41 7.95 16.35
C PRO A 12 -4.93 7.78 14.92
N GLY A 13 -5.66 7.00 14.12
CA GLY A 13 -5.22 6.59 12.79
C GLY A 13 -5.05 7.76 11.82
N THR A 14 -3.92 7.80 11.14
CA THR A 14 -3.68 8.67 9.98
C THR A 14 -3.40 7.82 8.76
N PHE A 15 -3.76 8.31 7.58
CA PHE A 15 -3.55 7.61 6.33
C PHE A 15 -3.09 8.55 5.21
N ALA A 16 -2.50 7.98 4.18
CA ALA A 16 -2.16 8.67 2.95
C ALA A 16 -3.05 8.19 1.81
N THR A 17 -3.61 9.14 1.06
CA THR A 17 -4.24 8.84 -0.24
C THR A 17 -3.18 8.94 -1.33
N ILE A 18 -3.01 7.87 -2.09
CA ILE A 18 -2.04 7.77 -3.17
C ILE A 18 -2.81 7.77 -4.50
N LYS A 19 -2.40 8.65 -5.40
CA LYS A 19 -2.91 8.72 -6.78
C LYS A 19 -1.78 8.41 -7.74
N ILE A 20 -2.07 7.65 -8.77
CA ILE A 20 -1.13 7.27 -9.84
C ILE A 20 -1.74 7.75 -11.17
N PRO A 21 -1.68 9.06 -11.46
CA PRO A 21 -2.49 9.66 -12.53
C PRO A 21 -2.14 9.13 -13.92
N ASP A 22 -0.87 8.86 -14.19
CA ASP A 22 -0.38 8.57 -15.54
C ASP A 22 -0.30 7.07 -15.86
N LEU A 23 -0.77 6.20 -14.95
CA LEU A 23 -0.67 4.76 -15.14
C LEU A 23 -1.39 4.28 -16.42
N ALA A 24 -2.58 4.78 -16.66
CA ALA A 24 -3.37 4.41 -17.85
C ALA A 24 -2.73 4.88 -19.19
N LEU A 25 -1.82 5.86 -19.14
CA LEU A 25 -1.15 6.40 -20.35
C LEU A 25 0.00 5.52 -20.85
N ILE A 26 0.43 4.54 -20.06
CA ILE A 26 1.53 3.62 -20.43
C ILE A 26 1.14 2.75 -21.63
N GLY A 27 -0.16 2.57 -21.88
CA GLY A 27 -0.70 1.75 -22.93
C GLY A 27 -0.57 0.25 -22.66
N ASN A 28 -0.94 -0.57 -23.65
CA ASN A 28 -0.93 -2.02 -23.48
C ASN A 28 0.51 -2.56 -23.40
N ARG A 29 0.83 -3.20 -22.27
CA ARG A 29 2.13 -3.80 -21.94
C ARG A 29 1.92 -5.09 -21.18
N VAL A 30 2.89 -5.99 -21.25
CA VAL A 30 2.94 -7.16 -20.37
C VAL A 30 3.72 -6.80 -19.11
N ILE A 31 3.04 -6.77 -17.98
CA ILE A 31 3.64 -6.43 -16.69
C ILE A 31 4.27 -7.68 -16.08
N HIS A 32 5.57 -7.65 -15.87
CA HIS A 32 6.29 -8.70 -15.14
C HIS A 32 6.33 -8.42 -13.64
N ARG A 33 6.44 -7.13 -13.28
CA ARG A 33 6.45 -6.69 -11.89
C ARG A 33 5.97 -5.25 -11.77
N ALA A 34 5.09 -5.00 -10.83
CA ALA A 34 4.71 -3.65 -10.42
C ALA A 34 4.75 -3.59 -8.89
N GLU A 35 5.49 -2.62 -8.34
CA GLU A 35 5.64 -2.45 -6.90
C GLU A 35 5.49 -1.00 -6.50
N LEU A 36 4.60 -0.72 -5.56
CA LEU A 36 4.58 0.55 -4.85
C LEU A 36 5.63 0.51 -3.75
N ILE A 37 6.67 1.35 -3.88
CA ILE A 37 7.79 1.43 -2.95
C ILE A 37 7.56 2.62 -2.03
N VAL A 38 7.59 2.36 -0.73
CA VAL A 38 7.41 3.33 0.36
C VAL A 38 8.62 3.25 1.28
N GLU A 39 9.35 4.35 1.43
CA GLU A 39 10.57 4.40 2.23
C GLU A 39 10.35 5.28 3.47
N GLN A 40 10.79 4.77 4.62
CA GLN A 40 10.85 5.53 5.86
C GLN A 40 11.86 6.66 5.72
N LEU A 41 11.50 7.84 6.18
CA LEU A 41 12.43 8.95 6.36
C LEU A 41 12.99 8.86 7.77
N TYR A 42 14.29 8.66 7.90
CA TYR A 42 14.97 8.58 9.20
C TYR A 42 14.73 9.82 10.05
N ASP A 43 14.49 9.61 11.33
CA ASP A 43 14.41 10.65 12.34
C ASP A 43 14.98 10.11 13.66
N ILE A 44 15.71 10.94 14.40
CA ILE A 44 16.30 10.55 15.69
C ILE A 44 15.22 10.09 16.70
N SER A 45 14.00 10.60 16.59
CA SER A 45 12.87 10.20 17.43
C SER A 45 12.33 8.80 17.13
N ASP A 46 12.76 8.14 16.04
CA ASP A 46 12.36 6.77 15.68
C ASP A 46 12.85 5.73 16.71
N SER A 47 13.87 6.08 17.51
CA SER A 47 14.32 5.28 18.64
C SER A 47 13.26 5.20 19.75
N THR A 48 12.49 6.27 19.95
CA THR A 48 11.42 6.39 20.94
C THR A 48 10.07 5.96 20.36
N PHE A 49 9.78 6.42 19.15
CA PHE A 49 8.51 6.14 18.45
C PHE A 49 8.75 5.12 17.34
N ARG A 50 8.67 3.86 17.68
CA ARG A 50 8.87 2.78 16.69
C ARG A 50 7.85 2.87 15.57
N ALA A 51 8.32 2.61 14.35
CA ALA A 51 7.42 2.46 13.21
C ALA A 51 6.44 1.30 13.42
N PRO A 52 5.23 1.37 12.86
CA PRO A 52 4.30 0.24 12.85
C PRO A 52 4.96 -1.02 12.31
N ASP A 53 4.59 -2.18 12.86
CA ASP A 53 5.13 -3.46 12.42
C ASP A 53 4.69 -3.79 10.99
N LEU A 54 3.56 -3.21 10.57
CA LEU A 54 2.96 -3.44 9.29
C LEU A 54 2.27 -2.16 8.78
N LEU A 55 2.43 -1.88 7.48
CA LEU A 55 1.58 -0.95 6.75
C LEU A 55 0.62 -1.73 5.85
N TYR A 56 -0.60 -1.23 5.73
CA TYR A 56 -1.61 -1.81 4.87
C TYR A 56 -1.94 -0.86 3.71
N LEU A 57 -2.16 -1.45 2.55
CA LEU A 57 -2.53 -0.74 1.33
C LEU A 57 -3.84 -1.32 0.80
N ASP A 58 -4.86 -0.49 0.70
CA ASP A 58 -6.14 -0.82 0.10
C ASP A 58 -6.56 0.19 -0.97
N ALA A 59 -7.69 -0.04 -1.59
CA ALA A 59 -8.21 0.79 -2.66
C ALA A 59 -9.55 1.44 -2.28
N SER A 60 -9.71 2.72 -2.64
CA SER A 60 -11.00 3.42 -2.54
C SER A 60 -11.83 3.11 -3.78
N ASP A 61 -12.86 2.32 -3.62
CA ASP A 61 -13.77 1.94 -4.69
C ASP A 61 -15.07 2.77 -4.58
N PRO A 62 -15.34 3.67 -5.53
CA PRO A 62 -16.54 4.50 -5.49
C PRO A 62 -17.84 3.73 -5.76
N SER A 63 -17.76 2.50 -6.26
CA SER A 63 -18.93 1.65 -6.51
C SER A 63 -19.45 0.99 -5.23
N ILE A 64 -18.67 0.98 -4.15
CA ILE A 64 -19.06 0.40 -2.88
C ILE A 64 -19.93 1.38 -2.09
N THR A 65 -20.88 0.85 -1.32
CA THR A 65 -21.76 1.66 -0.47
C THR A 65 -20.99 2.45 0.59
N ALA A 66 -21.58 3.55 1.07
CA ALA A 66 -20.90 4.47 2.01
C ALA A 66 -20.34 3.84 3.30
N ALA A 67 -20.83 2.66 3.70
CA ALA A 67 -20.34 1.92 4.86
C ALA A 67 -18.94 1.32 4.65
N TYR A 68 -18.59 0.99 3.40
CA TYR A 68 -17.33 0.33 3.05
C TYR A 68 -16.68 1.05 1.87
N LYS A 69 -16.04 2.18 2.14
CA LYS A 69 -15.35 2.98 1.10
C LYS A 69 -14.11 2.32 0.52
N TYR A 70 -13.60 1.30 1.17
CA TYR A 70 -12.32 0.69 0.87
C TYR A 70 -12.47 -0.80 0.72
N ARG A 71 -11.65 -1.37 -0.13
CA ARG A 71 -11.56 -2.80 -0.39
C ARG A 71 -10.11 -3.22 -0.56
N THR A 72 -9.84 -4.51 -0.46
CA THR A 72 -8.53 -5.07 -0.80
C THR A 72 -8.11 -4.68 -2.21
N ILE A 73 -6.82 -4.53 -2.44
CA ILE A 73 -6.29 -4.38 -3.80
C ILE A 73 -6.71 -5.62 -4.61
N PRO A 74 -7.46 -5.45 -5.70
CA PRO A 74 -7.89 -6.58 -6.51
C PRO A 74 -6.71 -7.39 -7.05
N TYR A 75 -6.85 -8.71 -7.10
CA TYR A 75 -5.94 -9.69 -7.69
C TYR A 75 -4.63 -9.97 -6.94
N ASP A 76 -3.99 -8.98 -6.33
CA ASP A 76 -2.65 -9.14 -5.75
C ASP A 76 -2.63 -9.60 -4.29
N LEU A 77 -3.64 -9.21 -3.51
CA LEU A 77 -3.81 -9.68 -2.15
C LEU A 77 -4.66 -10.96 -2.15
N ALA A 78 -4.06 -12.07 -1.76
CA ALA A 78 -4.70 -13.38 -1.72
C ALA A 78 -5.10 -13.78 -0.29
N ILE A 79 -6.07 -14.66 -0.17
CA ILE A 79 -6.35 -15.39 1.08
C ILE A 79 -5.36 -16.56 1.18
N ASP A 80 -4.79 -16.76 2.35
CA ASP A 80 -3.94 -17.90 2.66
C ASP A 80 -4.75 -19.16 3.02
N ASN A 81 -4.05 -20.27 3.26
CA ASN A 81 -4.69 -21.55 3.57
C ASN A 81 -5.44 -21.56 4.94
N THR A 82 -5.25 -20.54 5.76
CA THR A 82 -5.92 -20.40 7.06
C THR A 82 -7.15 -19.49 7.01
N GLY A 83 -7.46 -18.93 5.83
CA GLY A 83 -8.54 -17.98 5.60
C GLY A 83 -8.17 -16.53 5.95
N GLY A 84 -6.91 -16.26 6.26
CA GLY A 84 -6.36 -14.92 6.49
C GLY A 84 -5.81 -14.29 5.23
N LEU A 85 -5.52 -12.99 5.28
CA LEU A 85 -4.87 -12.28 4.19
C LEU A 85 -3.36 -12.56 4.16
N ASN A 86 -2.83 -12.92 3.01
CA ASN A 86 -1.38 -13.15 2.82
C ASN A 86 -0.64 -11.81 2.69
N LEU A 87 -0.43 -11.16 3.83
CA LEU A 87 0.20 -9.85 3.94
C LEU A 87 1.70 -9.88 3.63
N LEU A 88 2.35 -11.02 3.81
CA LEU A 88 3.78 -11.18 3.54
C LEU A 88 4.04 -11.11 2.03
N SER A 89 3.35 -11.91 1.24
CA SER A 89 3.52 -11.90 -0.22
C SER A 89 3.06 -10.60 -0.88
N PHE A 90 2.10 -9.92 -0.25
CA PHE A 90 1.63 -8.62 -0.69
C PHE A 90 2.64 -7.49 -0.41
N GLY A 91 3.57 -7.66 0.54
CA GLY A 91 4.59 -6.68 0.87
C GLY A 91 4.20 -5.69 1.97
N SER A 92 3.23 -6.04 2.81
CA SER A 92 2.80 -5.22 3.96
C SER A 92 3.84 -5.17 5.09
N LEU A 93 4.72 -6.16 5.18
CA LEU A 93 5.84 -6.16 6.12
C LEU A 93 7.06 -5.44 5.51
N PRO A 94 7.77 -4.62 6.31
CA PRO A 94 8.94 -3.91 5.81
C PRO A 94 10.17 -4.80 5.71
N THR A 95 11.03 -4.47 4.76
CA THR A 95 12.44 -4.90 4.75
C THR A 95 13.31 -3.81 5.34
N MET A 96 14.49 -4.17 5.87
CA MET A 96 15.49 -3.18 6.31
C MET A 96 16.37 -2.79 5.13
N ASP A 97 16.64 -1.50 5.04
CA ASP A 97 17.54 -0.91 4.03
C ASP A 97 18.34 0.22 4.67
N VAL A 98 19.20 0.87 3.91
CA VAL A 98 20.04 2.00 4.35
C VAL A 98 19.76 3.18 3.43
N ASP A 99 19.48 4.36 4.00
CA ASP A 99 19.31 5.59 3.24
C ASP A 99 20.65 6.17 2.73
N GLY A 100 20.57 7.23 1.91
CA GLY A 100 21.76 7.92 1.39
C GLY A 100 22.64 8.57 2.46
N GLY A 101 22.19 8.67 3.70
CA GLY A 101 22.95 9.15 4.87
C GLY A 101 23.54 8.04 5.73
N GLY A 102 23.38 6.77 5.36
CA GLY A 102 23.86 5.61 6.12
C GLY A 102 22.96 5.17 7.27
N ASN A 103 21.74 5.72 7.38
CA ASN A 103 20.82 5.38 8.45
C ASN A 103 19.98 4.14 8.06
N LYS A 104 19.74 3.24 9.01
CA LYS A 104 18.84 2.10 8.82
C LYS A 104 17.41 2.59 8.73
N ILE A 105 16.72 2.20 7.66
CA ILE A 105 15.33 2.56 7.38
C ILE A 105 14.50 1.33 7.05
N ARG A 106 13.19 1.46 7.17
CA ARG A 106 12.21 0.46 6.74
C ARG A 106 11.71 0.80 5.34
N VAL A 107 11.57 -0.23 4.50
CA VAL A 107 11.08 -0.10 3.13
C VAL A 107 9.97 -1.12 2.91
N TRP A 108 8.80 -0.65 2.51
CA TRP A 108 7.66 -1.47 2.10
C TRP A 108 7.60 -1.53 0.57
N LYS A 109 7.33 -2.72 0.03
CA LYS A 109 7.25 -2.97 -1.41
C LYS A 109 5.97 -3.73 -1.71
N PHE A 110 4.87 -3.01 -1.87
CA PHE A 110 3.57 -3.61 -2.15
C PHE A 110 3.51 -4.12 -3.58
N ASN A 111 3.18 -5.40 -3.72
CA ASN A 111 2.99 -6.02 -5.03
C ASN A 111 1.65 -5.60 -5.64
N LEU A 112 1.69 -4.99 -6.82
CA LEU A 112 0.52 -4.52 -7.58
C LEU A 112 0.55 -5.06 -9.01
N SER A 113 1.25 -6.17 -9.27
CA SER A 113 1.56 -6.60 -10.63
C SER A 113 0.30 -6.97 -11.42
N ARG A 114 -0.60 -7.75 -10.83
CA ARG A 114 -1.85 -8.15 -11.49
C ARG A 114 -2.85 -7.00 -11.56
N TYR A 115 -2.97 -6.21 -10.49
CA TYR A 115 -3.81 -5.01 -10.48
C TYR A 115 -3.42 -4.04 -11.61
N VAL A 116 -2.14 -3.73 -11.75
CA VAL A 116 -1.63 -2.86 -12.82
C VAL A 116 -1.87 -3.48 -14.19
N GLN A 117 -1.65 -4.80 -14.37
CA GLN A 117 -1.94 -5.47 -15.63
C GLN A 117 -3.41 -5.31 -16.03
N HIS A 118 -4.34 -5.53 -15.11
CA HIS A 118 -5.78 -5.39 -15.37
C HIS A 118 -6.20 -3.94 -15.67
N ILE A 119 -5.54 -2.94 -15.09
CA ILE A 119 -5.76 -1.54 -15.45
C ILE A 119 -5.33 -1.28 -16.89
N LEU A 120 -4.14 -1.75 -17.29
CA LEU A 120 -3.61 -1.51 -18.65
C LEU A 120 -4.40 -2.25 -19.73
N THR A 121 -5.03 -3.38 -19.41
CA THR A 121 -5.93 -4.10 -20.32
C THR A 121 -7.38 -3.60 -20.30
N GLY A 122 -7.68 -2.58 -19.48
CA GLY A 122 -9.01 -1.98 -19.39
C GLY A 122 -10.06 -2.83 -18.64
N THR A 123 -9.64 -3.90 -17.96
CA THR A 123 -10.55 -4.79 -17.21
C THR A 123 -10.73 -4.37 -15.74
N GLN A 124 -9.94 -3.40 -15.27
CA GLN A 124 -9.99 -2.88 -13.91
C GLN A 124 -9.87 -1.35 -13.93
N SER A 125 -10.72 -0.67 -13.16
CA SER A 125 -10.59 0.77 -12.94
C SER A 125 -9.38 1.11 -12.05
N LEU A 126 -8.76 2.24 -12.34
CA LEU A 126 -7.71 2.80 -11.51
C LEU A 126 -8.33 3.48 -10.28
N TYR A 127 -8.15 2.88 -9.11
CA TYR A 127 -8.60 3.44 -7.84
C TYR A 127 -7.55 4.33 -7.18
N ASN A 128 -8.01 5.25 -6.33
CA ASN A 128 -7.13 5.88 -5.36
C ASN A 128 -6.76 4.85 -4.30
N LEU A 129 -5.48 4.77 -3.94
CA LEU A 129 -5.01 3.84 -2.92
C LEU A 129 -4.94 4.54 -1.56
N ARG A 130 -5.19 3.80 -0.47
CA ARG A 130 -5.01 4.27 0.90
C ARG A 130 -3.91 3.48 1.58
N LEU A 131 -2.88 4.18 2.07
CA LEU A 131 -1.80 3.62 2.86
C LEU A 131 -1.98 4.02 4.31
N PHE A 132 -2.02 3.07 5.23
CA PHE A 132 -2.25 3.31 6.66
C PHE A 132 -1.67 2.20 7.54
N ALA A 133 -1.70 2.41 8.85
CA ALA A 133 -1.25 1.43 9.84
C ALA A 133 -2.43 1.04 10.75
N PRO A 134 -3.29 0.12 10.33
CA PRO A 134 -4.47 -0.24 11.11
C PRO A 134 -4.11 -1.04 12.35
N PHE A 135 -4.94 -0.91 13.40
CA PHE A 135 -4.97 -1.85 14.51
C PHE A 135 -5.92 -3.01 14.18
N SER A 136 -7.19 -2.69 13.94
CA SER A 136 -8.24 -3.64 13.58
C SER A 136 -9.25 -2.93 12.68
N PHE A 137 -9.69 -3.60 11.63
CA PHE A 137 -10.70 -3.07 10.71
C PHE A 137 -11.39 -4.21 9.95
N LEU A 138 -12.51 -3.90 9.33
CA LEU A 138 -13.19 -4.78 8.39
C LEU A 138 -12.83 -4.37 6.96
N GLU A 139 -12.45 -5.33 6.15
CA GLU A 139 -12.11 -5.11 4.76
C GLU A 139 -13.04 -5.88 3.83
N GLN A 140 -13.41 -5.29 2.72
CA GLN A 140 -14.11 -5.98 1.65
C GLN A 140 -13.08 -6.71 0.78
N TYR A 141 -13.23 -8.02 0.67
CA TYR A 141 -12.38 -8.86 -0.17
C TYR A 141 -13.23 -9.55 -1.24
N GLY A 142 -12.83 -9.43 -2.48
CA GLY A 142 -13.49 -10.12 -3.57
C GLY A 142 -12.90 -9.74 -4.92
N LEU A 143 -13.10 -10.61 -5.90
CA LEU A 143 -12.74 -10.38 -7.30
C LEU A 143 -14.02 -10.21 -8.10
N PRO A 144 -14.21 -9.10 -8.83
CA PRO A 144 -15.33 -8.98 -9.74
C PRO A 144 -15.33 -10.11 -10.80
N PRO A 145 -16.48 -10.71 -11.14
CA PRO A 145 -17.85 -10.39 -10.68
C PRO A 145 -18.31 -11.15 -9.42
N GLY A 146 -17.42 -11.72 -8.63
CA GLY A 146 -17.76 -12.50 -7.45
C GLY A 146 -18.33 -11.64 -6.31
N ALA A 147 -18.99 -12.32 -5.34
CA ALA A 147 -19.47 -11.67 -4.12
C ALA A 147 -18.31 -11.23 -3.23
N ASP A 148 -18.42 -10.02 -2.66
CA ASP A 148 -17.45 -9.54 -1.70
C ASP A 148 -17.63 -10.23 -0.33
N LEU A 149 -16.53 -10.62 0.28
CA LEU A 149 -16.45 -11.15 1.63
C LEU A 149 -15.97 -10.05 2.57
N THR A 150 -16.57 -9.96 3.76
CA THR A 150 -16.10 -9.08 4.81
C THR A 150 -15.10 -9.84 5.68
N ILE A 151 -13.86 -9.41 5.72
CA ILE A 151 -12.78 -10.07 6.45
C ILE A 151 -12.32 -9.16 7.59
N PRO A 152 -12.30 -9.62 8.85
CA PRO A 152 -11.68 -8.89 9.95
C PRO A 152 -10.15 -8.95 9.83
N VAL A 153 -9.50 -7.80 9.90
CA VAL A 153 -8.04 -7.68 9.82
C VAL A 153 -7.50 -7.07 11.11
N ASN A 154 -6.69 -7.83 11.84
CA ASN A 154 -6.01 -7.41 13.07
C ASN A 154 -4.50 -7.48 12.83
N ILE A 155 -3.80 -6.37 12.89
CA ILE A 155 -2.43 -6.32 12.36
C ILE A 155 -1.42 -5.73 13.34
N ASN A 156 -1.71 -4.57 13.90
CA ASN A 156 -0.77 -3.88 14.78
C ASN A 156 -1.21 -3.96 16.23
N SER A 157 -0.31 -3.61 17.15
CA SER A 157 -0.66 -3.48 18.55
C SER A 157 -1.70 -2.38 18.77
N SER A 158 -2.67 -2.62 19.68
CA SER A 158 -3.65 -1.63 20.12
C SER A 158 -3.02 -0.45 20.87
N VAL A 159 -1.82 -0.62 21.40
CA VAL A 159 -1.07 0.45 22.03
C VAL A 159 -0.46 1.32 20.95
N ALA A 160 -0.64 2.64 21.05
CA ALA A 160 -0.16 3.65 20.09
C ALA A 160 1.38 3.71 20.01
N LYS A 161 2.02 2.62 19.62
CA LYS A 161 3.48 2.53 19.46
C LYS A 161 3.95 2.93 18.08
N GLY A 162 3.06 2.96 17.11
CA GLY A 162 3.43 3.04 15.72
C GLY A 162 3.30 4.45 15.14
N ARG A 163 4.41 5.10 14.87
CA ARG A 163 4.48 6.31 14.04
C ARG A 163 5.60 6.14 13.04
N VAL A 164 5.32 6.36 11.76
CA VAL A 164 6.35 6.39 10.72
C VAL A 164 6.17 7.62 9.85
N ARG A 165 7.29 8.24 9.51
CA ARG A 165 7.37 9.28 8.50
C ARG A 165 7.88 8.65 7.22
N VAL A 166 7.15 8.78 6.13
CA VAL A 166 7.51 8.22 4.82
C VAL A 166 7.64 9.31 3.77
N GLY A 167 8.47 9.07 2.77
CA GLY A 167 8.62 9.97 1.64
C GLY A 167 7.32 10.07 0.85
N GLY A 168 6.87 11.29 0.59
CA GLY A 168 5.75 11.55 -0.31
C GLY A 168 6.20 11.55 -1.78
N GLY A 169 5.25 11.70 -2.71
CA GLY A 169 5.53 11.70 -4.15
C GLY A 169 6.50 12.80 -4.64
N ASN A 170 6.66 13.88 -3.86
CA ASN A 170 7.60 14.99 -4.15
C ASN A 170 8.83 15.02 -3.23
N HIS A 171 9.13 13.92 -2.54
CA HIS A 171 10.37 13.86 -1.77
C HIS A 171 11.59 13.81 -2.72
N PRO A 172 12.66 14.58 -2.49
CA PRO A 172 13.76 14.69 -3.45
C PRO A 172 14.51 13.38 -3.68
N THR A 173 14.71 12.57 -2.65
CA THR A 173 15.53 11.35 -2.71
C THR A 173 14.73 10.08 -2.44
N GLN A 174 13.89 10.05 -1.41
CA GLN A 174 13.12 8.88 -0.95
C GLN A 174 11.63 9.04 -1.31
N ARG A 175 11.35 9.36 -2.58
CA ARG A 175 9.97 9.54 -3.03
C ARG A 175 9.21 8.22 -3.06
N MET A 176 7.96 8.25 -2.62
CA MET A 176 7.01 7.16 -2.90
C MET A 176 6.84 7.02 -4.41
N ARG A 177 7.02 5.80 -4.95
CA ARG A 177 7.04 5.56 -6.39
C ARG A 177 6.48 4.19 -6.75
N LEU A 178 5.84 4.12 -7.89
CA LEU A 178 5.50 2.85 -8.53
C LEU A 178 6.66 2.46 -9.48
N ARG A 179 7.28 1.31 -9.22
CA ARG A 179 8.28 0.70 -10.08
C ARG A 179 7.61 -0.34 -10.98
N LEU A 180 7.84 -0.22 -12.28
CA LEU A 180 7.30 -1.14 -13.27
C LEU A 180 8.43 -1.84 -14.02
N VAL A 181 8.29 -3.16 -14.20
CA VAL A 181 9.08 -3.98 -15.12
C VAL A 181 8.11 -4.59 -16.13
N TYR A 182 8.27 -4.30 -17.39
CA TYR A 182 7.34 -4.70 -18.42
C TYR A 182 8.02 -4.97 -19.77
N SER A 183 7.36 -5.77 -20.62
CA SER A 183 7.70 -5.94 -22.03
C SER A 183 6.74 -5.14 -22.89
N LYS A 184 7.29 -4.61 -23.97
CA LYS A 184 6.52 -4.00 -25.05
C LYS A 184 5.91 -5.12 -25.91
N LEU A 185 4.63 -4.99 -26.24
CA LEU A 185 3.98 -5.84 -27.23
C LEU A 185 4.33 -5.40 -28.63
#